data_2deb9ff71d8094891cd4ddde8904926d
#
_entry.id   2deb9ff71d8094891cd4ddde8904926d
#
_cell.length_a   1.000
_cell.length_b   1.000
_cell.length_c   1.000
_cell.angle_alpha   90.00
_cell.angle_beta   90.00
_cell.angle_gamma   90.00
#
_symmetry.space_group_name_H-M   'P 1'
#
loop_
_entity.id
_entity.type
_entity.pdbx_description
1 polymer ?
#
loop_
_entity_poly.entity_id
_entity_poly.type
_entity_poly.pdbx_seq_one_letter_code
_entity_poly.pdbx_strand_id
1 'polypeptide(L)'
;MLNQIAAKFLDATTDICPNWKTATPDPMVTVGVMCEGFPVEMIVRGYLCGSAWRAYKSGVREICGVKLPEGMKENQKFPEPIITPTTKAEIGEHDADISKEEILAKGLATPEEYAILEKYTMALFKRGTEIAAERGLILVDTKYEFGKHNGTIYLMDEIHTPDSSRYFYSEGYEERFAKGEPQKQLSKEFVREWLMDNGFQGKEGQQVPEMTDEIVTSSSERYIELYEHITGEKFVKEDTSNIAERIEKNVTEYLK
;
A
#
# COMPACT_ATOMS: atom_id res chain seq x y z
N MET A 1 5.65 -14.05 -0.52
CA MET A 1 5.17 -13.20 -1.62
C MET A 1 5.14 -11.73 -1.23
N LEU A 2 4.28 -11.25 -0.30
CA LEU A 2 4.25 -9.84 0.13
C LEU A 2 5.63 -9.32 0.54
N ASN A 3 6.32 -10.04 1.42
CA ASN A 3 7.68 -9.72 1.83
C ASN A 3 8.67 -9.62 0.65
N GLN A 4 8.54 -10.47 -0.36
CA GLN A 4 9.42 -10.47 -1.53
C GLN A 4 9.14 -9.25 -2.44
N ILE A 5 7.86 -8.86 -2.62
CA ILE A 5 7.50 -7.62 -3.34
C ILE A 5 8.06 -6.40 -2.60
N ALA A 6 7.79 -6.30 -1.29
CA ALA A 6 8.28 -5.20 -0.46
C ALA A 6 9.80 -5.09 -0.52
N ALA A 7 10.52 -6.20 -0.31
CA ALA A 7 11.98 -6.24 -0.36
C ALA A 7 12.54 -5.74 -1.70
N LYS A 8 11.95 -6.18 -2.83
CA LYS A 8 12.36 -5.75 -4.16
C LYS A 8 12.15 -4.25 -4.40
N PHE A 9 11.00 -3.70 -3.96
CA PHE A 9 10.76 -2.27 -4.08
C PHE A 9 11.60 -1.43 -3.12
N LEU A 10 11.88 -1.92 -1.91
CA LEU A 10 12.82 -1.26 -1.00
C LEU A 10 14.21 -1.16 -1.64
N ASP A 11 14.67 -2.20 -2.36
CA ASP A 11 15.93 -2.15 -3.11
C ASP A 11 15.86 -1.19 -4.30
N ALA A 12 14.75 -1.18 -5.04
CA ALA A 12 14.56 -0.34 -6.24
C ALA A 12 14.41 1.16 -5.94
N THR A 13 14.31 1.54 -4.66
CA THR A 13 14.08 2.93 -4.22
C THR A 13 15.16 3.48 -3.30
N THR A 14 16.29 2.79 -3.15
CA THR A 14 17.41 3.19 -2.29
C THR A 14 18.05 4.52 -2.69
N ASP A 15 17.95 4.92 -3.94
CA ASP A 15 18.41 6.21 -4.48
C ASP A 15 17.45 7.37 -4.15
N ILE A 16 16.23 7.10 -3.69
CA ILE A 16 15.23 8.10 -3.31
C ILE A 16 15.35 8.47 -1.84
N CYS A 17 15.37 7.46 -0.98
CA CYS A 17 15.48 7.62 0.46
C CYS A 17 16.09 6.38 1.12
N PRO A 18 16.73 6.54 2.30
CA PRO A 18 17.10 5.39 3.11
C PRO A 18 15.87 4.57 3.48
N ASN A 19 16.03 3.26 3.55
CA ASN A 19 14.97 2.40 4.06
C ASN A 19 15.49 1.44 5.13
N TRP A 20 14.56 0.88 5.91
CA TRP A 20 14.86 0.07 7.09
C TRP A 20 15.49 -1.29 6.77
N LYS A 21 15.33 -1.79 5.54
CA LYS A 21 15.79 -3.12 5.15
C LYS A 21 17.30 -3.18 5.06
N THR A 22 17.89 -4.20 5.65
CA THR A 22 19.32 -4.55 5.52
C THR A 22 19.54 -5.85 4.77
N ALA A 23 18.68 -6.86 4.98
CA ALA A 23 18.78 -8.16 4.33
C ALA A 23 17.43 -8.86 4.23
N THR A 24 17.36 -9.87 3.35
CA THR A 24 16.22 -10.78 3.23
C THR A 24 16.74 -12.22 3.27
N PRO A 25 17.05 -12.74 4.47
CA PRO A 25 17.66 -14.07 4.61
C PRO A 25 16.75 -15.22 4.23
N ASP A 26 15.43 -15.01 4.25
CA ASP A 26 14.41 -15.96 3.82
C ASP A 26 13.31 -15.22 3.05
N PRO A 27 12.63 -15.83 2.07
CA PRO A 27 11.52 -15.21 1.35
C PRO A 27 10.39 -14.65 2.24
N MET A 28 10.31 -15.12 3.48
CA MET A 28 9.31 -14.67 4.46
C MET A 28 9.87 -13.72 5.53
N VAL A 29 11.18 -13.42 5.50
CA VAL A 29 11.85 -12.65 6.55
C VAL A 29 12.66 -11.51 5.94
N THR A 30 12.43 -10.31 6.44
CA THR A 30 13.28 -9.14 6.21
C THR A 30 13.92 -8.74 7.53
N VAL A 31 15.22 -8.50 7.52
CA VAL A 31 16.00 -7.96 8.63
C VAL A 31 16.30 -6.50 8.34
N GLY A 32 16.23 -5.65 9.35
CA GLY A 32 16.48 -4.23 9.16
C GLY A 32 16.74 -3.48 10.44
N VAL A 33 16.93 -2.16 10.32
CA VAL A 33 17.15 -1.28 11.45
C VAL A 33 15.83 -0.97 12.16
N MET A 34 15.89 -0.85 13.48
CA MET A 34 14.77 -0.39 14.28
C MET A 34 14.59 1.12 14.07
N CYS A 35 13.40 1.51 13.64
CA CYS A 35 13.03 2.91 13.47
C CYS A 35 11.95 3.31 14.49
N GLU A 36 12.02 4.54 14.98
CA GLU A 36 10.94 5.17 15.71
C GLU A 36 9.94 5.73 14.70
N GLY A 37 8.79 5.07 14.54
CA GLY A 37 7.78 5.40 13.53
C GLY A 37 7.11 6.74 13.79
N PHE A 38 6.85 7.51 12.72
CA PHE A 38 5.91 8.61 12.81
C PHE A 38 4.48 8.06 13.00
N PRO A 39 3.67 8.68 13.85
CA PRO A 39 2.30 8.20 14.10
C PRO A 39 1.32 8.64 12.98
N VAL A 40 1.79 8.63 11.74
CA VAL A 40 1.04 8.98 10.54
C VAL A 40 1.41 8.06 9.38
N GLU A 41 0.43 7.72 8.58
CA GLU A 41 0.60 7.04 7.30
C GLU A 41 0.46 8.06 6.16
N MET A 42 1.40 8.04 5.23
CA MET A 42 1.40 8.94 4.07
C MET A 42 0.73 8.23 2.89
N ILE A 43 -0.58 8.47 2.72
CA ILE A 43 -1.34 7.90 1.60
C ILE A 43 -1.25 8.84 0.42
N VAL A 44 -0.80 8.35 -0.72
CA VAL A 44 -0.77 9.08 -1.99
C VAL A 44 -1.74 8.47 -2.98
N ARG A 45 -2.51 9.32 -3.67
CA ARG A 45 -3.55 8.91 -4.61
C ARG A 45 -3.34 9.55 -5.97
N GLY A 46 -3.20 8.73 -7.00
CA GLY A 46 -3.19 9.17 -8.39
C GLY A 46 -4.58 9.19 -9.03
N TYR A 47 -5.54 8.49 -8.41
CA TYR A 47 -6.90 8.29 -8.94
C TYR A 47 -7.94 8.39 -7.84
N LEU A 48 -9.14 8.85 -8.20
CA LEU A 48 -10.28 8.96 -7.28
C LEU A 48 -10.99 7.62 -7.16
N CYS A 49 -10.60 6.81 -6.17
CA CYS A 49 -11.18 5.49 -5.93
C CYS A 49 -11.23 5.13 -4.44
N GLY A 50 -11.78 3.99 -4.10
CA GLY A 50 -11.81 3.46 -2.74
C GLY A 50 -12.50 4.40 -1.74
N SER A 51 -11.86 4.65 -0.59
CA SER A 51 -12.39 5.54 0.45
C SER A 51 -12.60 6.98 -0.03
N ALA A 52 -11.66 7.50 -0.83
CA ALA A 52 -11.76 8.85 -1.39
C ALA A 52 -12.96 8.99 -2.33
N TRP A 53 -13.22 7.98 -3.16
CA TRP A 53 -14.43 7.97 -3.99
C TRP A 53 -15.70 7.90 -3.16
N ARG A 54 -15.76 7.03 -2.15
CA ARG A 54 -16.94 6.93 -1.27
C ARG A 54 -17.24 8.27 -0.59
N ALA A 55 -16.21 8.96 -0.08
CA ALA A 55 -16.37 10.30 0.48
C ALA A 55 -16.83 11.31 -0.57
N TYR A 56 -16.19 11.32 -1.75
CA TYR A 56 -16.57 12.21 -2.85
C TYR A 56 -18.02 12.01 -3.31
N LYS A 57 -18.45 10.76 -3.46
CA LYS A 57 -19.82 10.38 -3.84
C LYS A 57 -20.85 10.83 -2.78
N SER A 58 -20.49 10.86 -1.51
CA SER A 58 -21.34 11.38 -0.43
C SER A 58 -21.39 12.91 -0.34
N GLY A 59 -20.69 13.63 -1.22
CA GLY A 59 -20.69 15.09 -1.28
C GLY A 59 -19.44 15.76 -0.70
N VAL A 60 -18.49 15.01 -0.13
CA VAL A 60 -17.22 15.56 0.35
C VAL A 60 -16.40 16.10 -0.82
N ARG A 61 -15.82 17.30 -0.65
CA ARG A 61 -14.99 17.97 -1.66
C ARG A 61 -13.63 18.40 -1.13
N GLU A 62 -13.32 18.00 0.09
CA GLU A 62 -12.02 18.22 0.70
C GLU A 62 -11.67 17.01 1.59
N ILE A 63 -10.50 16.42 1.38
CA ILE A 63 -9.97 15.29 2.16
C ILE A 63 -8.58 15.69 2.66
N CYS A 64 -8.34 15.59 3.98
CA CYS A 64 -7.06 15.93 4.60
C CYS A 64 -6.56 17.33 4.23
N GLY A 65 -7.45 18.33 4.09
CA GLY A 65 -7.11 19.69 3.66
C GLY A 65 -6.90 19.87 2.14
N VAL A 66 -7.00 18.77 1.36
CA VAL A 66 -6.86 18.82 -0.11
C VAL A 66 -8.23 18.97 -0.76
N LYS A 67 -8.42 20.06 -1.52
CA LYS A 67 -9.64 20.31 -2.30
C LYS A 67 -9.66 19.40 -3.54
N LEU A 68 -10.77 18.70 -3.72
CA LEU A 68 -10.99 17.82 -4.86
C LEU A 68 -11.70 18.59 -6.00
N PRO A 69 -11.29 18.39 -7.26
CA PRO A 69 -11.98 18.99 -8.40
C PRO A 69 -13.44 18.56 -8.47
N GLU A 70 -14.31 19.50 -8.94
CA GLU A 70 -15.72 19.18 -9.17
C GLU A 70 -15.94 18.29 -10.41
N GLY A 71 -16.99 17.51 -10.38
CA GLY A 71 -17.42 16.70 -11.53
C GLY A 71 -16.57 15.48 -11.83
N MET A 72 -15.68 15.07 -10.90
CA MET A 72 -14.90 13.85 -11.06
C MET A 72 -15.77 12.59 -10.98
N LYS A 73 -15.35 11.57 -11.69
CA LYS A 73 -15.96 10.23 -11.73
C LYS A 73 -15.12 9.22 -10.95
N GLU A 74 -15.73 8.10 -10.61
CA GLU A 74 -15.01 6.96 -10.02
C GLU A 74 -13.87 6.49 -10.93
N ASN A 75 -12.73 6.18 -10.31
CA ASN A 75 -11.51 5.76 -11.00
C ASN A 75 -10.88 6.82 -11.93
N GLN A 76 -11.33 8.07 -11.87
CA GLN A 76 -10.71 9.14 -12.64
C GLN A 76 -9.34 9.49 -12.10
N LYS A 77 -8.39 9.67 -13.00
CA LYS A 77 -7.05 10.17 -12.67
C LYS A 77 -7.13 11.61 -12.16
N PHE A 78 -6.43 11.91 -11.08
CA PHE A 78 -6.23 13.29 -10.63
C PHE A 78 -5.31 14.04 -11.59
N PRO A 79 -5.47 15.37 -11.75
CA PRO A 79 -4.52 16.20 -12.52
C PRO A 79 -3.07 16.02 -12.03
N GLU A 80 -2.90 15.97 -10.71
CA GLU A 80 -1.66 15.63 -10.01
C GLU A 80 -1.99 14.70 -8.84
N PRO A 81 -1.08 13.78 -8.47
CA PRO A 81 -1.28 12.94 -7.29
C PRO A 81 -1.46 13.79 -6.04
N ILE A 82 -2.35 13.37 -5.17
CA ILE A 82 -2.64 14.05 -3.90
C ILE A 82 -2.18 13.20 -2.72
N ILE A 83 -1.75 13.85 -1.64
CA ILE A 83 -1.40 13.19 -0.38
C ILE A 83 -2.55 13.41 0.61
N THR A 84 -3.07 12.32 1.17
CA THR A 84 -4.18 12.29 2.13
C THR A 84 -3.77 11.44 3.33
N PRO A 85 -3.03 12.00 4.29
CA PRO A 85 -2.51 11.22 5.41
C PRO A 85 -3.61 10.70 6.34
N THR A 86 -3.29 9.62 7.07
CA THR A 86 -4.09 9.16 8.20
C THR A 86 -3.24 9.11 9.46
N THR A 87 -3.87 9.20 10.62
CA THR A 87 -3.22 8.83 11.88
C THR A 87 -3.00 7.32 11.89
N LYS A 88 -1.94 6.86 12.51
CA LYS A 88 -1.77 5.44 12.81
C LYS A 88 -2.44 5.17 14.16
N ALA A 89 -3.59 4.52 14.12
CA ALA A 89 -4.37 4.19 15.30
C ALA A 89 -3.69 3.08 16.14
N GLU A 90 -4.03 3.01 17.42
CA GLU A 90 -3.66 1.88 18.27
C GLU A 90 -4.41 0.62 17.83
N ILE A 91 -3.89 -0.55 18.21
CA ILE A 91 -4.50 -1.85 17.84
C ILE A 91 -5.95 -1.90 18.34
N GLY A 92 -6.90 -2.01 17.41
CA GLY A 92 -8.33 -2.06 17.68
C GLY A 92 -9.09 -0.76 17.43
N GLU A 93 -8.39 0.32 17.09
CA GLU A 93 -8.98 1.59 16.63
C GLU A 93 -8.85 1.73 15.12
N HIS A 94 -9.58 2.67 14.53
CA HIS A 94 -9.52 2.96 13.10
C HIS A 94 -8.63 4.18 12.83
N ASP A 95 -7.81 4.08 11.79
CA ASP A 95 -7.06 5.21 11.26
C ASP A 95 -8.04 6.31 10.83
N ALA A 96 -7.71 7.55 11.20
CA ALA A 96 -8.53 8.71 10.89
C ALA A 96 -7.78 9.63 9.90
N ASP A 97 -8.53 10.15 8.94
CA ASP A 97 -8.01 11.19 8.05
C ASP A 97 -7.47 12.38 8.85
N ILE A 98 -6.31 12.88 8.50
CA ILE A 98 -5.66 14.02 9.15
C ILE A 98 -5.01 14.93 8.12
N SER A 99 -5.16 16.25 8.28
CA SER A 99 -4.51 17.21 7.40
C SER A 99 -3.05 17.48 7.81
N LYS A 100 -2.27 18.03 6.88
CA LYS A 100 -0.92 18.53 7.15
C LYS A 100 -0.90 19.52 8.33
N GLU A 101 -1.85 20.45 8.33
CA GLU A 101 -1.98 21.47 9.37
C GLU A 101 -2.22 20.85 10.74
N GLU A 102 -3.06 19.81 10.80
CA GLU A 102 -3.33 19.09 12.04
C GLU A 102 -2.14 18.25 12.51
N ILE A 103 -1.41 17.59 11.59
CA ILE A 103 -0.17 16.86 11.90
C ILE A 103 0.82 17.80 12.58
N LEU A 104 1.05 18.98 12.00
CA LEU A 104 1.95 19.98 12.55
C LEU A 104 1.44 20.56 13.87
N ALA A 105 0.15 20.88 13.96
CA ALA A 105 -0.47 21.45 15.17
C ALA A 105 -0.43 20.48 16.35
N LYS A 106 -0.57 19.17 16.09
CA LYS A 106 -0.47 18.11 17.11
C LYS A 106 0.97 17.71 17.42
N GLY A 107 1.96 18.25 16.72
CA GLY A 107 3.38 17.91 16.93
C GLY A 107 3.73 16.48 16.53
N LEU A 108 2.97 15.85 15.62
CA LEU A 108 3.23 14.49 15.14
C LEU A 108 4.45 14.44 14.20
N ALA A 109 4.77 15.56 13.56
CA ALA A 109 6.00 15.82 12.83
C ALA A 109 6.31 17.32 12.88
N THR A 110 7.59 17.70 12.80
CA THR A 110 7.96 19.12 12.59
C THR A 110 7.70 19.53 11.14
N PRO A 111 7.65 20.84 10.83
CA PRO A 111 7.51 21.29 9.44
C PRO A 111 8.60 20.75 8.51
N GLU A 112 9.84 20.67 8.99
CA GLU A 112 10.99 20.14 8.25
C GLU A 112 10.85 18.63 8.00
N GLU A 113 10.44 17.87 9.02
CA GLU A 113 10.18 16.44 8.89
C GLU A 113 9.05 16.18 7.91
N TYR A 114 7.92 16.88 8.06
CA TYR A 114 6.79 16.69 7.15
C TYR A 114 7.16 16.99 5.69
N ALA A 115 7.96 18.03 5.45
CA ALA A 115 8.44 18.34 4.10
C ALA A 115 9.29 17.20 3.50
N ILE A 116 10.06 16.49 4.34
CA ILE A 116 10.81 15.30 3.91
C ILE A 116 9.86 14.13 3.61
N LEU A 117 8.87 13.88 4.49
CA LEU A 117 7.86 12.83 4.26
C LEU A 117 7.11 13.05 2.96
N GLU A 118 6.65 14.27 2.71
CA GLU A 118 5.94 14.67 1.47
C GLU A 118 6.82 14.46 0.23
N LYS A 119 8.08 14.92 0.27
CA LYS A 119 9.04 14.74 -0.81
C LYS A 119 9.29 13.27 -1.12
N TYR A 120 9.54 12.45 -0.09
CA TYR A 120 9.80 11.02 -0.26
C TYR A 120 8.56 10.31 -0.80
N THR A 121 7.38 10.60 -0.25
CA THR A 121 6.09 10.04 -0.69
C THR A 121 5.88 10.26 -2.19
N MET A 122 6.03 11.50 -2.67
CA MET A 122 5.84 11.82 -4.08
C MET A 122 6.89 11.16 -4.98
N ALA A 123 8.16 11.11 -4.57
CA ALA A 123 9.23 10.49 -5.34
C ALA A 123 9.07 8.96 -5.42
N LEU A 124 8.70 8.31 -4.32
CA LEU A 124 8.41 6.88 -4.25
C LEU A 124 7.20 6.52 -5.12
N PHE A 125 6.12 7.31 -5.06
CA PHE A 125 4.94 7.10 -5.88
C PHE A 125 5.25 7.23 -7.37
N LYS A 126 6.04 8.23 -7.75
CA LYS A 126 6.51 8.40 -9.12
C LYS A 126 7.28 7.17 -9.60
N ARG A 127 8.27 6.71 -8.83
CA ARG A 127 9.06 5.50 -9.16
C ARG A 127 8.17 4.25 -9.26
N GLY A 128 7.25 4.05 -8.31
CA GLY A 128 6.29 2.94 -8.36
C GLY A 128 5.38 3.00 -9.57
N THR A 129 4.94 4.20 -9.97
CA THR A 129 4.13 4.41 -11.18
C THR A 129 4.90 4.07 -12.45
N GLU A 130 6.18 4.47 -12.55
CA GLU A 130 7.06 4.15 -13.68
C GLU A 130 7.26 2.64 -13.80
N ILE A 131 7.60 1.96 -12.71
CA ILE A 131 7.78 0.48 -12.69
C ILE A 131 6.47 -0.23 -13.06
N ALA A 132 5.33 0.21 -12.52
CA ALA A 132 4.03 -0.37 -12.84
C ALA A 132 3.69 -0.20 -14.33
N ALA A 133 3.93 0.97 -14.90
CA ALA A 133 3.65 1.26 -16.31
C ALA A 133 4.45 0.36 -17.26
N GLU A 134 5.72 0.10 -16.96
CA GLU A 134 6.58 -0.83 -17.74
C GLU A 134 6.02 -2.28 -17.70
N ARG A 135 5.16 -2.58 -16.77
CA ARG A 135 4.54 -3.89 -16.54
C ARG A 135 3.06 -3.96 -16.94
N GLY A 136 2.57 -2.95 -17.67
CA GLY A 136 1.16 -2.89 -18.08
C GLY A 136 0.18 -2.65 -16.93
N LEU A 137 0.65 -2.08 -15.83
CA LEU A 137 -0.14 -1.75 -14.66
C LEU A 137 -0.18 -0.24 -14.41
N ILE A 138 -1.20 0.20 -13.72
CA ILE A 138 -1.37 1.56 -13.21
C ILE A 138 -1.32 1.48 -11.69
N LEU A 139 -0.35 2.13 -11.05
CA LEU A 139 -0.36 2.33 -9.60
C LEU A 139 -1.37 3.43 -9.26
N VAL A 140 -2.45 3.04 -8.61
CA VAL A 140 -3.62 3.90 -8.35
C VAL A 140 -3.45 4.73 -7.11
N ASP A 141 -3.16 4.06 -6.02
CA ASP A 141 -2.88 4.62 -4.70
C ASP A 141 -1.98 3.68 -3.91
N THR A 142 -1.33 4.22 -2.91
CA THR A 142 -0.50 3.45 -1.98
C THR A 142 -0.31 4.22 -0.68
N LYS A 143 0.08 3.52 0.38
CA LYS A 143 0.51 4.12 1.66
C LYS A 143 2.00 3.90 1.88
N TYR A 144 2.64 4.86 2.54
CA TYR A 144 4.01 4.75 3.03
C TYR A 144 4.06 5.07 4.50
N GLU A 145 4.92 4.36 5.21
CA GLU A 145 5.26 4.63 6.60
C GLU A 145 6.72 5.06 6.70
N PHE A 146 6.99 5.99 7.58
CA PHE A 146 8.32 6.51 7.82
C PHE A 146 8.65 6.50 9.31
N GLY A 147 9.93 6.41 9.62
CA GLY A 147 10.42 6.48 10.98
C GLY A 147 11.82 7.05 11.05
N LYS A 148 12.27 7.35 12.26
CA LYS A 148 13.61 7.87 12.52
C LYS A 148 14.54 6.78 13.03
N HIS A 149 15.76 6.76 12.50
CA HIS A 149 16.86 6.00 13.02
C HIS A 149 18.10 6.91 13.06
N ASN A 150 18.66 7.13 14.26
CA ASN A 150 19.81 8.02 14.47
C ASN A 150 19.62 9.42 13.84
N GLY A 151 18.42 10.02 13.96
CA GLY A 151 18.09 11.34 13.44
C GLY A 151 17.83 11.42 11.93
N THR A 152 17.97 10.31 11.21
CA THR A 152 17.66 10.24 9.77
C THR A 152 16.29 9.62 9.57
N ILE A 153 15.52 10.15 8.61
CA ILE A 153 14.20 9.60 8.25
C ILE A 153 14.38 8.45 7.25
N TYR A 154 13.83 7.32 7.60
CA TYR A 154 13.83 6.08 6.82
C TYR A 154 12.42 5.74 6.35
N LEU A 155 12.30 5.23 5.14
CA LEU A 155 11.13 4.48 4.72
C LEU A 155 11.09 3.16 5.50
N MET A 156 9.95 2.85 6.10
CA MET A 156 9.75 1.61 6.86
C MET A 156 8.52 0.86 6.37
N ASP A 157 8.22 -0.27 7.01
CA ASP A 157 7.11 -1.16 6.67
C ASP A 157 7.23 -1.73 5.24
N GLU A 158 6.12 -2.01 4.59
CA GLU A 158 6.05 -2.51 3.22
C GLU A 158 5.75 -1.39 2.23
N ILE A 159 6.17 -1.57 0.98
CA ILE A 159 5.82 -0.66 -0.10
C ILE A 159 5.38 -1.41 -1.36
N HIS A 160 4.41 -0.86 -2.07
CA HIS A 160 3.95 -1.31 -3.39
C HIS A 160 3.46 -2.76 -3.45
N THR A 161 3.12 -3.34 -2.32
CA THR A 161 2.49 -4.66 -2.25
C THR A 161 0.98 -4.57 -2.54
N PRO A 162 0.30 -5.66 -2.84
CA PRO A 162 -1.15 -5.64 -3.02
C PRO A 162 -1.92 -5.32 -1.74
N ASP A 163 -1.26 -5.36 -0.58
CA ASP A 163 -1.86 -4.96 0.69
C ASP A 163 -1.80 -3.45 0.92
N SER A 164 -0.65 -2.83 0.64
CA SER A 164 -0.44 -1.38 0.79
C SER A 164 -0.89 -0.57 -0.42
N SER A 165 -1.12 -1.20 -1.58
CA SER A 165 -1.31 -0.52 -2.85
C SER A 165 -2.47 -1.10 -3.66
N ARG A 166 -3.02 -0.28 -4.54
CA ARG A 166 -3.99 -0.69 -5.55
C ARG A 166 -3.39 -0.53 -6.94
N TYR A 167 -3.57 -1.54 -7.78
CA TYR A 167 -3.19 -1.51 -9.18
C TYR A 167 -4.39 -1.77 -10.07
N PHE A 168 -4.49 -1.01 -11.18
CA PHE A 168 -5.35 -1.36 -12.30
C PHE A 168 -4.49 -1.95 -13.43
N TYR A 169 -5.10 -2.80 -14.27
CA TYR A 169 -4.52 -3.11 -15.56
C TYR A 169 -4.62 -1.87 -16.47
N SER A 170 -3.53 -1.52 -17.15
CA SER A 170 -3.56 -0.40 -18.11
C SER A 170 -4.38 -0.73 -19.34
N GLU A 171 -4.37 -2.01 -19.75
CA GLU A 171 -5.20 -2.51 -20.84
C GLU A 171 -6.70 -2.42 -20.48
N GLY A 172 -7.43 -1.69 -21.31
CA GLY A 172 -8.86 -1.49 -21.15
C GLY A 172 -9.27 -0.51 -20.05
N TYR A 173 -8.33 0.18 -19.39
CA TYR A 173 -8.65 1.19 -18.38
C TYR A 173 -9.52 2.31 -18.96
N GLU A 174 -9.10 2.93 -20.06
CA GLU A 174 -9.80 4.05 -20.68
C GLU A 174 -11.20 3.64 -21.19
N GLU A 175 -11.32 2.44 -21.76
CA GLU A 175 -12.60 1.93 -22.26
C GLU A 175 -13.60 1.72 -21.10
N ARG A 176 -13.18 1.05 -20.02
CA ARG A 176 -14.02 0.84 -18.83
C ARG A 176 -14.36 2.16 -18.14
N PHE A 177 -13.38 3.05 -18.04
CA PHE A 177 -13.61 4.38 -17.46
C PHE A 177 -14.65 5.16 -18.26
N ALA A 178 -14.56 5.18 -19.58
CA ALA A 178 -15.52 5.88 -20.45
C ALA A 178 -16.95 5.30 -20.32
N LYS A 179 -17.08 3.99 -20.12
CA LYS A 179 -18.36 3.29 -19.93
C LYS A 179 -18.88 3.36 -18.48
N GLY A 180 -18.07 3.79 -17.51
CA GLY A 180 -18.40 3.73 -16.09
C GLY A 180 -18.40 2.31 -15.52
N GLU A 181 -17.65 1.41 -16.12
CA GLU A 181 -17.52 0.02 -15.69
C GLU A 181 -16.43 -0.12 -14.61
N PRO A 182 -16.53 -1.13 -13.73
CA PRO A 182 -15.47 -1.45 -12.76
C PRO A 182 -14.13 -1.71 -13.44
N GLN A 183 -13.05 -1.24 -12.85
CA GLN A 183 -11.70 -1.51 -13.34
C GLN A 183 -11.24 -2.92 -12.97
N LYS A 184 -10.48 -3.57 -13.85
CA LYS A 184 -9.73 -4.76 -13.46
C LYS A 184 -8.62 -4.34 -12.52
N GLN A 185 -8.57 -4.94 -11.33
CA GLN A 185 -7.63 -4.53 -10.28
C GLN A 185 -6.93 -5.71 -9.61
N LEU A 186 -5.72 -5.42 -9.13
CA LEU A 186 -4.91 -6.29 -8.29
C LEU A 186 -4.67 -5.57 -6.96
N SER A 187 -5.36 -5.98 -5.91
CA SER A 187 -5.28 -5.42 -4.56
C SER A 187 -6.09 -6.28 -3.59
N LYS A 188 -5.99 -5.99 -2.30
CA LYS A 188 -6.84 -6.61 -1.26
C LYS A 188 -8.33 -6.24 -1.36
N GLU A 189 -8.69 -5.28 -2.20
CA GLU A 189 -10.09 -4.86 -2.34
C GLU A 189 -11.01 -6.01 -2.78
N PHE A 190 -10.48 -6.97 -3.56
CA PHE A 190 -11.22 -8.18 -3.93
C PHE A 190 -11.73 -8.96 -2.71
N VAL A 191 -10.87 -9.16 -1.71
CA VAL A 191 -11.27 -9.85 -0.47
C VAL A 191 -12.28 -9.00 0.31
N ARG A 192 -12.08 -7.68 0.34
CA ARG A 192 -13.01 -6.75 1.00
C ARG A 192 -14.38 -6.77 0.34
N GLU A 193 -14.45 -6.71 -1.00
CA GLU A 193 -15.71 -6.79 -1.75
C GLU A 193 -16.43 -8.11 -1.44
N TRP A 194 -15.72 -9.23 -1.48
CA TRP A 194 -16.27 -10.53 -1.13
C TRP A 194 -16.81 -10.56 0.32
N LEU A 195 -16.08 -10.02 1.29
CA LEU A 195 -16.53 -9.93 2.68
C LEU A 195 -17.80 -9.10 2.79
N MET A 196 -17.87 -7.96 2.09
CA MET A 196 -19.05 -7.09 2.09
C MET A 196 -20.26 -7.78 1.46
N ASP A 197 -20.08 -8.49 0.36
CA ASP A 197 -21.14 -9.27 -0.31
C ASP A 197 -21.65 -10.42 0.57
N ASN A 198 -20.81 -10.92 1.47
CA ASN A 198 -21.18 -11.92 2.48
C ASN A 198 -21.59 -11.30 3.84
N GLY A 199 -21.92 -10.00 3.85
CA GLY A 199 -22.51 -9.32 5.01
C GLY A 199 -21.54 -8.84 6.08
N PHE A 200 -20.22 -8.90 5.83
CA PHE A 200 -19.21 -8.45 6.77
C PHE A 200 -18.56 -7.14 6.32
N GLN A 201 -18.66 -6.13 7.18
CA GLN A 201 -18.10 -4.78 6.96
C GLN A 201 -17.16 -4.32 8.10
N GLY A 202 -16.80 -5.23 9.02
CA GLY A 202 -16.00 -4.92 10.20
C GLY A 202 -16.77 -4.15 11.30
N LYS A 203 -18.10 -4.16 11.27
CA LYS A 203 -18.93 -3.50 12.30
C LYS A 203 -19.10 -4.39 13.50
N GLU A 204 -19.30 -3.76 14.67
CA GLU A 204 -19.58 -4.46 15.92
C GLU A 204 -20.78 -5.42 15.77
N GLY A 205 -20.64 -6.64 16.29
CA GLY A 205 -21.67 -7.68 16.23
C GLY A 205 -21.73 -8.48 14.92
N GLN A 206 -20.94 -8.14 13.92
CA GLN A 206 -20.83 -8.95 12.69
C GLN A 206 -19.86 -10.11 12.89
N GLN A 207 -20.19 -11.25 12.27
CA GLN A 207 -19.30 -12.42 12.23
C GLN A 207 -18.57 -12.47 10.88
N VAL A 208 -17.28 -12.76 10.93
CA VAL A 208 -16.49 -12.99 9.71
C VAL A 208 -17.03 -14.23 9.02
N PRO A 209 -17.43 -14.17 7.73
CA PRO A 209 -17.86 -15.34 6.99
C PRO A 209 -16.71 -16.33 6.85
N GLU A 210 -17.03 -17.61 6.83
CA GLU A 210 -16.04 -18.66 6.57
C GLU A 210 -15.51 -18.51 5.14
N MET A 211 -14.21 -18.33 5.01
CA MET A 211 -13.56 -18.27 3.70
C MET A 211 -13.43 -19.68 3.13
N THR A 212 -14.10 -19.91 2.01
CA THR A 212 -13.98 -21.19 1.29
C THR A 212 -12.60 -21.34 0.66
N ASP A 213 -12.17 -22.59 0.43
CA ASP A 213 -10.91 -22.90 -0.27
C ASP A 213 -10.81 -22.20 -1.64
N GLU A 214 -11.95 -22.01 -2.32
CA GLU A 214 -12.01 -21.29 -3.59
C GLU A 214 -11.61 -19.81 -3.45
N ILE A 215 -12.13 -19.11 -2.42
CA ILE A 215 -11.79 -17.71 -2.14
C ILE A 215 -10.33 -17.59 -1.72
N VAL A 216 -9.85 -18.50 -0.86
CA VAL A 216 -8.45 -18.50 -0.43
C VAL A 216 -7.52 -18.73 -1.63
N THR A 217 -7.85 -19.67 -2.50
CA THR A 217 -7.06 -19.99 -3.70
C THR A 217 -7.07 -18.82 -4.69
N SER A 218 -8.24 -18.27 -5.02
CA SER A 218 -8.34 -17.14 -5.96
C SER A 218 -7.66 -15.87 -5.44
N SER A 219 -7.70 -15.62 -4.13
CA SER A 219 -6.97 -14.51 -3.51
C SER A 219 -5.46 -14.71 -3.63
N SER A 220 -4.98 -15.92 -3.35
CA SER A 220 -3.57 -16.29 -3.49
C SER A 220 -3.08 -16.16 -4.94
N GLU A 221 -3.86 -16.62 -5.91
CA GLU A 221 -3.55 -16.52 -7.34
C GLU A 221 -3.44 -15.08 -7.81
N ARG A 222 -4.33 -14.18 -7.37
CA ARG A 222 -4.24 -12.74 -7.68
C ARG A 222 -2.99 -12.08 -7.11
N TYR A 223 -2.57 -12.48 -5.93
CA TYR A 223 -1.34 -11.98 -5.32
C TYR A 223 -0.09 -12.51 -6.04
N ILE A 224 -0.12 -13.77 -6.50
CA ILE A 224 0.92 -14.35 -7.35
C ILE A 224 0.95 -13.62 -8.70
N GLU A 225 -0.21 -13.38 -9.30
CA GLU A 225 -0.32 -12.64 -10.55
C GLU A 225 0.31 -11.24 -10.45
N LEU A 226 0.01 -10.49 -9.37
CA LEU A 226 0.66 -9.21 -9.15
C LEU A 226 2.18 -9.36 -8.98
N TYR A 227 2.62 -10.34 -8.19
CA TYR A 227 4.05 -10.60 -8.03
C TYR A 227 4.74 -10.81 -9.40
N GLU A 228 4.20 -11.70 -10.22
CA GLU A 228 4.77 -12.02 -11.53
C GLU A 228 4.75 -10.81 -12.49
N HIS A 229 3.67 -10.04 -12.47
CA HIS A 229 3.59 -8.81 -13.27
C HIS A 229 4.63 -7.78 -12.82
N ILE A 230 4.59 -7.40 -11.54
CA ILE A 230 5.38 -6.26 -11.06
C ILE A 230 6.88 -6.57 -10.98
N THR A 231 7.24 -7.82 -10.71
CA THR A 231 8.65 -8.23 -10.63
C THR A 231 9.20 -8.68 -12.00
N GLY A 232 8.34 -9.16 -12.87
CA GLY A 232 8.72 -9.84 -14.12
C GLY A 232 9.33 -11.23 -13.91
N GLU A 233 9.19 -11.79 -12.70
CA GLU A 233 9.74 -13.07 -12.30
C GLU A 233 8.61 -14.06 -12.03
N LYS A 234 8.82 -15.34 -12.34
CA LYS A 234 7.88 -16.38 -11.95
C LYS A 234 7.91 -16.59 -10.44
N PHE A 235 6.72 -16.65 -9.82
CA PHE A 235 6.64 -16.97 -8.41
C PHE A 235 6.98 -18.45 -8.17
N VAL A 236 8.01 -18.67 -7.36
CA VAL A 236 8.41 -20.01 -6.92
C VAL A 236 7.81 -20.24 -5.54
N LYS A 237 6.91 -21.22 -5.46
CA LYS A 237 6.32 -21.62 -4.18
C LYS A 237 7.33 -22.45 -3.40
N GLU A 238 7.77 -21.91 -2.29
CA GLU A 238 8.67 -22.61 -1.37
C GLU A 238 7.98 -23.82 -0.70
N ASP A 239 8.78 -24.76 -0.24
CA ASP A 239 8.30 -25.84 0.60
C ASP A 239 7.75 -25.28 1.92
N THR A 240 6.51 -25.59 2.20
CA THR A 240 5.77 -25.14 3.39
C THR A 240 5.66 -26.20 4.46
N SER A 241 6.25 -27.40 4.27
CA SER A 241 6.17 -28.51 5.24
C SER A 241 6.87 -28.19 6.58
N ASN A 242 7.98 -27.43 6.53
CA ASN A 242 8.79 -27.08 7.69
C ASN A 242 9.20 -25.58 7.68
N ILE A 243 8.22 -24.68 7.58
CA ILE A 243 8.47 -23.24 7.47
C ILE A 243 9.32 -22.71 8.64
N ALA A 244 8.99 -23.11 9.87
CA ALA A 244 9.68 -22.62 11.07
C ALA A 244 11.16 -23.02 11.07
N GLU A 245 11.48 -24.28 10.80
CA GLU A 245 12.87 -24.76 10.74
C GLU A 245 13.67 -24.09 9.62
N ARG A 246 13.05 -23.88 8.45
CA ARG A 246 13.68 -23.17 7.33
C ARG A 246 14.03 -21.74 7.72
N ILE A 247 13.07 -21.00 8.30
CA ILE A 247 13.28 -19.61 8.75
C ILE A 247 14.36 -19.56 9.81
N GLU A 248 14.28 -20.40 10.85
CA GLU A 248 15.28 -20.47 11.93
C GLU A 248 16.69 -20.71 11.38
N LYS A 249 16.82 -21.70 10.47
CA LYS A 249 18.09 -21.99 9.82
C LYS A 249 18.63 -20.78 9.06
N ASN A 250 17.82 -20.20 8.17
CA ASN A 250 18.26 -19.09 7.30
C ASN A 250 18.60 -17.83 8.11
N VAL A 251 17.83 -17.51 9.14
CA VAL A 251 18.12 -16.38 10.04
C VAL A 251 19.38 -16.65 10.87
N THR A 252 19.55 -17.86 11.41
CA THR A 252 20.72 -18.23 12.19
C THR A 252 22.00 -18.19 11.34
N GLU A 253 21.93 -18.61 10.08
CA GLU A 253 23.06 -18.52 9.14
C GLU A 253 23.42 -17.07 8.83
N TYR A 254 22.44 -16.20 8.68
CA TYR A 254 22.65 -14.76 8.44
C TYR A 254 23.29 -14.05 9.65
N LEU A 255 22.98 -14.47 10.87
CA LEU A 255 23.47 -13.83 12.11
C LEU A 255 24.89 -14.28 12.52
N LYS A 256 25.51 -15.24 11.85
CA LYS A 256 26.90 -15.68 12.06
C LYS A 256 27.90 -14.79 11.36
#